data_54d1d5b9e30141e9691fa1f59db3165a
#
_entry.id   54d1d5b9e30141e9691fa1f59db3165a
#
_cell.length_a   1.000
_cell.length_b   1.000
_cell.length_c   1.000
_cell.angle_alpha   90.00
_cell.angle_beta   90.00
_cell.angle_gamma   90.00
#
_symmetry.space_group_name_H-M   'P 1'
#
loop_
_entity.id
_entity.type
_entity.pdbx_description
1 polymer ?
#
loop_
_entity_poly.entity_id
_entity_poly.type
_entity_poly.pdbx_seq_one_letter_code
_entity_poly.pdbx_strand_id
1 'polypeptide(L)'
;MVYVFDIDDTICIRDNKNDLTYLSAYPIPERIEKINQLYDEGHTIYFLTARGMGRSNNKNPENLRGTTEQQLFEWGVKYHELFMGKPAADYYIDDKGISDKDFFN
;
A
#
# COMPACT_ATOMS: atom_id res chain seq x y z
N MET A 1 -14.92 5.67 -9.92
CA MET A 1 -14.70 4.30 -9.42
C MET A 1 -13.92 4.36 -8.12
N VAL A 2 -14.02 3.32 -7.32
CA VAL A 2 -13.24 3.16 -6.09
C VAL A 2 -12.16 2.12 -6.33
N TYR A 3 -10.92 2.50 -6.06
CA TYR A 3 -9.78 1.60 -6.17
C TYR A 3 -9.17 1.39 -4.79
N VAL A 4 -8.84 0.15 -4.45
CA VAL A 4 -8.12 -0.19 -3.22
C VAL A 4 -6.77 -0.76 -3.62
N PHE A 5 -5.69 -0.08 -3.22
CA PHE A 5 -4.33 -0.48 -3.54
C PHE A 5 -3.61 -1.02 -2.30
N ASP A 6 -2.80 -2.03 -2.50
CA ASP A 6 -1.80 -2.43 -1.53
C ASP A 6 -0.61 -1.45 -1.56
N ILE A 7 0.27 -1.53 -0.59
CA ILE A 7 1.43 -0.64 -0.50
C ILE A 7 2.72 -1.38 -0.87
N ASP A 8 3.19 -2.26 0.02
CA ASP A 8 4.48 -2.94 -0.18
C ASP A 8 4.43 -3.88 -1.36
N ASP A 9 5.42 -3.80 -2.23
CA ASP A 9 5.53 -4.54 -3.49
C ASP A 9 4.45 -4.19 -4.51
N THR A 10 3.68 -3.14 -4.25
CA THR A 10 2.68 -2.60 -5.19
C THR A 10 3.03 -1.18 -5.59
N ILE A 11 3.28 -0.26 -4.65
CA ILE A 11 3.69 1.12 -4.98
C ILE A 11 5.07 1.45 -4.47
N CYS A 12 5.70 0.55 -3.73
CA CYS A 12 7.05 0.70 -3.22
C CYS A 12 7.74 -0.65 -3.15
N ILE A 13 9.06 -0.61 -3.01
CA ILE A 13 9.87 -1.80 -2.86
C ILE A 13 10.63 -1.70 -1.54
N ARG A 14 10.74 -2.81 -0.85
CA ARG A 14 11.49 -2.91 0.39
C ARG A 14 12.59 -3.94 0.20
N ASP A 15 13.85 -3.49 0.08
CA ASP A 15 14.98 -4.36 -0.18
C ASP A 15 15.24 -5.34 0.96
N ASN A 16 15.08 -4.87 2.20
CA ASN A 16 15.26 -5.72 3.38
C ASN A 16 13.90 -6.14 3.91
N LYS A 17 13.48 -7.35 3.56
CA LYS A 17 12.18 -7.89 4.01
C LYS A 17 12.14 -8.14 5.51
N ASN A 18 13.29 -8.15 6.19
CA ASN A 18 13.36 -8.29 7.64
C ASN A 18 13.22 -6.96 8.37
N ASP A 19 13.23 -5.85 7.65
CA ASP A 19 13.01 -4.54 8.26
C ASP A 19 11.53 -4.32 8.53
N LEU A 20 11.13 -4.57 9.76
CA LEU A 20 9.73 -4.43 10.18
C LEU A 20 9.35 -2.98 10.49
N THR A 21 10.29 -2.03 10.36
CA THR A 21 9.98 -0.61 10.49
C THR A 21 9.47 -0.01 9.19
N TYR A 22 9.74 -0.67 8.06
CA TYR A 22 9.39 -0.22 6.70
C TYR A 22 10.12 1.05 6.26
N LEU A 23 11.09 1.52 7.05
CA LEU A 23 11.82 2.76 6.75
C LEU A 23 12.72 2.62 5.53
N SER A 24 13.11 1.40 5.15
CA SER A 24 13.93 1.15 3.97
C SER A 24 13.13 1.11 2.66
N ALA A 25 11.79 1.20 2.74
CA ALA A 25 10.95 1.17 1.55
C ALA A 25 11.20 2.41 0.68
N TYR A 26 11.21 2.21 -0.64
CA TYR A 26 11.34 3.30 -1.58
C TYR A 26 10.26 3.20 -2.67
N PRO A 27 9.81 4.34 -3.19
CA PRO A 27 8.64 4.38 -4.07
C PRO A 27 8.93 3.87 -5.48
N ILE A 28 7.87 3.43 -6.16
CA ILE A 28 7.88 3.14 -7.59
C ILE A 28 7.19 4.32 -8.27
N PRO A 29 7.95 5.30 -8.78
CA PRO A 29 7.39 6.59 -9.20
C PRO A 29 6.30 6.48 -10.28
N GLU A 30 6.49 5.62 -11.28
CA GLU A 30 5.54 5.50 -12.38
C GLU A 30 4.20 4.93 -11.95
N ARG A 31 4.18 4.10 -10.92
CA ARG A 31 2.92 3.57 -10.38
C ARG A 31 2.21 4.62 -9.54
N ILE A 32 2.94 5.39 -8.76
CA ILE A 32 2.39 6.50 -7.99
C ILE A 32 1.80 7.55 -8.92
N GLU A 33 2.49 7.84 -10.02
CA GLU A 33 2.00 8.79 -11.03
C GLU A 33 0.64 8.34 -11.59
N LYS A 34 0.50 7.05 -11.90
CA LYS A 34 -0.77 6.53 -12.40
C LYS A 34 -1.89 6.65 -11.36
N ILE A 35 -1.59 6.36 -10.09
CA ILE A 35 -2.58 6.51 -9.01
C ILE A 35 -2.99 7.97 -8.87
N ASN A 36 -2.02 8.89 -8.91
CA ASN A 36 -2.31 10.32 -8.81
C ASN A 36 -3.15 10.80 -9.98
N GLN A 37 -2.91 10.26 -11.16
CA GLN A 37 -3.74 10.56 -12.34
C GLN A 37 -5.18 10.12 -12.12
N LEU A 38 -5.39 8.92 -11.60
CA LEU A 38 -6.73 8.43 -11.27
C LEU A 38 -7.40 9.32 -10.24
N TYR A 39 -6.66 9.74 -9.22
CA TYR A 39 -7.17 10.66 -8.21
C TYR A 39 -7.63 11.99 -8.87
N ASP A 40 -6.78 12.54 -9.73
CA ASP A 40 -7.09 13.82 -10.40
C ASP A 40 -8.27 13.70 -11.36
N GLU A 41 -8.52 12.50 -11.89
CA GLU A 41 -9.68 12.22 -12.75
C GLU A 41 -10.98 12.02 -11.97
N GLY A 42 -10.93 12.13 -10.65
CA GLY A 42 -12.13 12.04 -9.81
C GLY A 42 -12.41 10.67 -9.22
N HIS A 43 -11.50 9.72 -9.36
CA HIS A 43 -11.67 8.40 -8.74
C HIS A 43 -11.33 8.44 -7.26
N THR A 44 -11.92 7.53 -6.50
CA THR A 44 -11.65 7.39 -5.07
C THR A 44 -10.50 6.40 -4.88
N ILE A 45 -9.49 6.81 -4.13
CA ILE A 45 -8.28 6.02 -3.90
C ILE A 45 -8.19 5.64 -2.43
N TYR A 46 -8.17 4.34 -2.15
CA TYR A 46 -7.94 3.80 -0.81
C TYR A 46 -6.68 2.95 -0.82
N PHE A 47 -5.96 2.96 0.29
CA PHE A 47 -4.87 2.02 0.52
C PHE A 47 -5.27 1.05 1.64
N LEU A 48 -4.90 -0.22 1.46
CA LEU A 48 -5.11 -1.27 2.45
C LEU A 48 -3.81 -2.05 2.59
N THR A 49 -3.22 -2.04 3.78
CA THR A 49 -1.89 -2.61 3.99
C THR A 49 -1.87 -3.65 5.10
N ALA A 50 -1.04 -4.68 4.90
CA ALA A 50 -0.78 -5.71 5.90
C ALA A 50 0.40 -5.36 6.81
N ARG A 51 0.91 -4.12 6.76
CA ARG A 51 2.00 -3.70 7.64
C ARG A 51 1.62 -3.94 9.10
N GLY A 52 2.51 -4.59 9.84
CA GLY A 52 2.28 -4.91 11.24
C GLY A 52 1.43 -6.13 11.51
N MET A 53 1.05 -6.90 10.48
CA MET A 53 0.13 -8.02 10.63
C MET A 53 0.79 -9.41 10.58
N GLY A 54 1.91 -9.56 9.90
CA GLY A 54 2.28 -10.87 9.40
C GLY A 54 3.16 -11.74 10.28
N ARG A 55 3.98 -11.20 11.17
CA ARG A 55 5.08 -11.97 11.74
C ARG A 55 5.25 -11.87 13.25
N SER A 56 4.45 -11.08 13.88
CA SER A 56 4.58 -10.82 15.31
C SER A 56 3.38 -11.39 16.03
N ASN A 57 3.61 -11.92 17.24
CA ASN A 57 2.52 -12.28 18.13
C ASN A 57 1.77 -11.04 18.62
N ASN A 58 2.39 -9.86 18.48
CA ASN A 58 1.80 -8.60 18.86
C ASN A 58 1.35 -7.86 17.59
N LYS A 59 0.15 -8.18 17.15
CA LYS A 59 -0.43 -7.57 15.95
C LYS A 59 -1.10 -6.26 16.31
N ASN A 60 -0.35 -5.18 16.21
CA ASN A 60 -0.89 -3.84 16.38
C ASN A 60 -0.56 -3.01 15.14
N PRO A 61 -1.36 -3.14 14.07
CA PRO A 61 -1.07 -2.43 12.82
C PRO A 61 -1.09 -0.92 12.97
N GLU A 62 -1.86 -0.38 13.92
CA GLU A 62 -1.94 1.07 14.11
C GLU A 62 -0.59 1.68 14.53
N ASN A 63 0.34 0.89 15.09
CA ASN A 63 1.67 1.37 15.41
C ASN A 63 2.45 1.82 14.17
N LEU A 64 2.08 1.33 12.99
CA LEU A 64 2.75 1.67 11.73
C LEU A 64 1.98 2.68 10.89
N ARG A 65 0.84 3.16 11.38
CA ARG A 65 0.04 4.14 10.64
C ARG A 65 0.83 5.43 10.41
N GLY A 66 1.44 5.97 11.45
CA GLY A 66 2.20 7.22 11.34
C GLY A 66 3.33 7.14 10.33
N THR A 67 4.13 6.06 10.39
CA THR A 67 5.20 5.83 9.43
C THR A 67 4.65 5.72 7.99
N THR A 68 3.56 4.99 7.84
CA THR A 68 2.96 4.78 6.52
C THR A 68 2.41 6.07 5.94
N GLU A 69 1.68 6.85 6.74
CA GLU A 69 1.14 8.14 6.31
C GLU A 69 2.26 9.11 5.93
N GLN A 70 3.35 9.13 6.71
CA GLN A 70 4.50 9.97 6.43
C GLN A 70 5.15 9.59 5.09
N GLN A 71 5.31 8.29 4.83
CA GLN A 71 5.87 7.83 3.56
C GLN A 71 4.99 8.20 2.38
N LEU A 72 3.68 7.99 2.50
CA LEU A 72 2.74 8.36 1.42
C LEU A 72 2.83 9.86 1.14
N PHE A 73 2.97 10.68 2.17
CA PHE A 73 3.15 12.12 2.02
C PHE A 73 4.47 12.45 1.31
N GLU A 74 5.57 11.85 1.75
CA GLU A 74 6.89 12.10 1.17
C GLU A 74 6.98 11.64 -0.28
N TRP A 75 6.28 10.55 -0.62
CA TRP A 75 6.25 10.03 -1.98
C TRP A 75 5.29 10.78 -2.89
N GLY A 76 4.55 11.75 -2.35
CA GLY A 76 3.61 12.55 -3.12
C GLY A 76 2.37 11.79 -3.56
N VAL A 77 1.94 10.80 -2.80
CA VAL A 77 0.77 9.97 -3.15
C VAL A 77 -0.51 10.70 -2.77
N LYS A 78 -1.45 10.76 -3.72
CA LYS A 78 -2.78 11.31 -3.49
C LYS A 78 -3.74 10.19 -3.19
N TYR A 79 -4.48 10.28 -2.07
CA TYR A 79 -5.42 9.24 -1.67
C TYR A 79 -6.45 9.81 -0.70
N HIS A 80 -7.53 9.06 -0.48
CA HIS A 80 -8.61 9.47 0.41
C HIS A 80 -8.52 8.83 1.78
N GLU A 81 -8.26 7.52 1.85
CA GLU A 81 -8.23 6.78 3.09
C GLU A 81 -7.12 5.74 3.10
N LEU A 82 -6.55 5.53 4.28
CA LEU A 82 -5.60 4.46 4.55
C LEU A 82 -6.20 3.50 5.56
N PHE A 83 -6.30 2.23 5.18
CA PHE A 83 -6.79 1.16 6.04
C PHE A 83 -5.62 0.27 6.45
N MET A 84 -5.42 0.13 7.75
CA MET A 84 -4.47 -0.82 8.30
C MET A 84 -5.18 -2.14 8.57
N GLY A 85 -4.41 -3.20 8.82
CA GLY A 85 -5.01 -4.46 9.28
C GLY A 85 -5.42 -5.42 8.19
N LYS A 86 -4.92 -5.25 6.96
CA LYS A 86 -5.11 -6.27 5.93
C LYS A 86 -4.48 -7.58 6.42
N PRO A 87 -5.21 -8.70 6.43
CA PRO A 87 -4.60 -9.98 6.80
C PRO A 87 -3.42 -10.31 5.91
N ALA A 88 -2.31 -10.75 6.49
CA ALA A 88 -1.18 -11.23 5.71
C ALA A 88 -1.49 -12.63 5.23
N ALA A 89 -1.45 -12.85 3.93
CA ALA A 89 -1.83 -14.13 3.32
C ALA A 89 -0.99 -14.39 2.07
N ASP A 90 -0.97 -15.65 1.65
CA ASP A 90 -0.33 -16.03 0.40
C ASP A 90 -1.21 -15.69 -0.80
N TYR A 91 -2.52 -15.78 -0.65
CA TYR A 91 -3.47 -15.50 -1.72
C TYR A 91 -4.64 -14.69 -1.20
N TYR A 92 -5.07 -13.73 -2.01
CA TYR A 92 -6.30 -12.97 -1.79
C TYR A 92 -7.25 -13.30 -2.92
N ILE A 93 -8.29 -14.07 -2.59
CA ILE A 93 -9.21 -14.60 -3.60
C ILE A 93 -10.52 -13.82 -3.47
N ASP A 94 -10.86 -13.05 -4.49
CA ASP A 94 -12.12 -12.33 -4.56
C ASP A 94 -12.51 -12.10 -6.03
N ASP A 95 -13.69 -11.55 -6.25
CA ASP A 95 -14.23 -11.37 -7.60
C ASP A 95 -13.75 -10.09 -8.30
N LYS A 96 -13.06 -9.19 -7.57
CA LYS A 96 -12.68 -7.87 -8.10
C LYS A 96 -11.18 -7.63 -8.13
N GLY A 97 -10.40 -8.53 -7.56
CA GLY A 97 -8.96 -8.38 -7.46
C GLY A 97 -8.27 -8.41 -8.81
N ILE A 98 -7.32 -7.51 -8.98
CA ILE A 98 -6.46 -7.47 -10.16
C ILE A 98 -5.03 -7.47 -9.65
N SER A 99 -4.17 -8.29 -10.25
CA SER A 99 -2.75 -8.31 -9.94
C SER A 99 -2.14 -6.93 -10.24
N ASP A 100 -1.20 -6.48 -9.39
CA ASP A 100 -0.51 -5.20 -9.59
C ASP A 100 0.18 -5.14 -10.95
N LYS A 101 0.78 -6.25 -11.38
CA LYS A 101 1.48 -6.31 -12.66
C LYS A 101 0.52 -6.10 -13.84
N ASP A 102 -0.67 -6.65 -13.75
CA ASP A 102 -1.67 -6.47 -14.80
C ASP A 102 -2.25 -5.07 -14.77
N PHE A 103 -2.48 -4.53 -13.59
CA PHE A 103 -3.08 -3.20 -13.45
C PHE A 103 -2.16 -2.09 -13.96
N PHE A 104 -0.89 -2.16 -13.57
CA PHE A 104 0.09 -1.11 -13.91
C PHE A 104 0.81 -1.35 -15.25
N ASN A 105 0.52 -2.44 -15.89
CA ASN A 105 1.16 -2.78 -17.16
C ASN A 105 0.69 -1.88 -18.31
#